data_84803280ef244953bc0ae1895a729649
#
_entry.id   84803280ef244953bc0ae1895a729649
#
_cell.length_a   1.000
_cell.length_b   1.000
_cell.length_c   1.000
_cell.angle_alpha   90.00
_cell.angle_beta   90.00
_cell.angle_gamma   90.00
#
_symmetry.space_group_name_H-M   'P 1'
#
loop_
_entity.id
_entity.type
_entity.pdbx_description
1 polymer ?
#
loop_
_entity_poly.entity_id
_entity_poly.type
_entity_poly.pdbx_seq_one_letter_code
_entity_poly.pdbx_strand_id
1 'polypeptide(L)'
;MEHSAGLRERKKAATRQAVHEAALRLAVERGFDAVTVEEVADAVGISRRTFSNYFATKEDAVLWGDERYLEELVAAFRARPPEESAWAALCTTVLDCLPESGAQEWETLVRTRLALRHPALLARQLANHAGLEASLTEAIVERCPGRDADTALDARVMASAFLVALRISMRRWIDSDLTDDPRELVVDTMNRMARPFV
;
A
#
# COMPACT_ATOMS: atom_id res chain seq x y z
N MET A 1 -22.56 -12.00 -24.38
CA MET A 1 -21.39 -12.68 -23.76
C MET A 1 -20.63 -11.83 -22.77
N GLU A 2 -20.70 -10.49 -22.82
CA GLU A 2 -20.04 -9.55 -21.87
C GLU A 2 -20.57 -9.60 -20.42
N HIS A 3 -21.86 -9.89 -20.22
CA HIS A 3 -22.47 -9.93 -18.88
C HIS A 3 -21.93 -11.08 -17.99
N SER A 4 -21.50 -12.20 -18.56
CA SER A 4 -20.96 -13.35 -17.85
C SER A 4 -19.51 -13.12 -17.38
N ALA A 5 -18.71 -12.41 -18.17
CA ALA A 5 -17.33 -12.04 -17.81
C ALA A 5 -17.32 -11.09 -16.60
N GLY A 6 -18.20 -10.07 -16.58
CA GLY A 6 -18.30 -9.13 -15.47
C GLY A 6 -18.76 -9.75 -14.15
N LEU A 7 -19.64 -10.75 -14.21
CA LEU A 7 -20.10 -11.46 -13.01
C LEU A 7 -19.00 -12.37 -12.42
N ARG A 8 -18.21 -13.01 -13.28
CA ARG A 8 -17.08 -13.84 -12.85
C ARG A 8 -15.99 -13.03 -12.19
N GLU A 9 -15.64 -11.87 -12.78
CA GLU A 9 -14.64 -10.96 -12.19
C GLU A 9 -15.12 -10.37 -10.87
N ARG A 10 -16.39 -9.98 -10.75
CA ARG A 10 -16.97 -9.52 -9.48
C ARG A 10 -16.92 -10.59 -8.40
N LYS A 11 -17.27 -11.84 -8.73
CA LYS A 11 -17.18 -12.97 -7.78
C LYS A 11 -15.73 -13.23 -7.36
N LYS A 12 -14.79 -13.14 -8.30
CA LYS A 12 -13.35 -13.31 -8.03
C LYS A 12 -12.86 -12.22 -7.07
N ALA A 13 -13.19 -10.97 -7.33
CA ALA A 13 -12.85 -9.83 -6.46
C ALA A 13 -13.48 -9.98 -5.07
N ALA A 14 -14.76 -10.34 -4.98
CA ALA A 14 -15.44 -10.56 -3.70
C ALA A 14 -14.81 -11.70 -2.88
N THR A 15 -14.44 -12.81 -3.53
CA THR A 15 -13.74 -13.91 -2.84
C THR A 15 -12.36 -13.47 -2.35
N ARG A 16 -11.62 -12.72 -3.17
CA ARG A 16 -10.29 -12.21 -2.80
C ARG A 16 -10.37 -11.28 -1.60
N GLN A 17 -11.36 -10.40 -1.57
CA GLN A 17 -11.65 -9.51 -0.45
C GLN A 17 -12.01 -10.31 0.82
N ALA A 18 -12.90 -11.28 0.73
CA ALA A 18 -13.29 -12.11 1.88
C ALA A 18 -12.10 -12.88 2.48
N VAL A 19 -11.20 -13.41 1.64
CA VAL A 19 -9.97 -14.08 2.09
C VAL A 19 -9.06 -13.11 2.82
N HIS A 20 -8.86 -11.91 2.28
CA HIS A 20 -8.06 -10.85 2.91
C HIS A 20 -8.61 -10.46 4.28
N GLU A 21 -9.90 -10.15 4.37
CA GLU A 21 -10.57 -9.78 5.63
C GLU A 21 -10.48 -10.89 6.68
N ALA A 22 -10.65 -12.15 6.27
CA ALA A 22 -10.50 -13.29 7.16
C ALA A 22 -9.06 -13.46 7.65
N ALA A 23 -8.07 -13.32 6.76
CA ALA A 23 -6.65 -13.41 7.13
C ALA A 23 -6.26 -12.32 8.13
N LEU A 24 -6.70 -11.08 7.90
CA LEU A 24 -6.42 -9.96 8.78
C LEU A 24 -7.10 -10.12 10.15
N ARG A 25 -8.39 -10.49 10.17
CA ARG A 25 -9.15 -10.74 11.40
C ARG A 25 -8.52 -11.85 12.24
N LEU A 26 -8.20 -13.00 11.63
CA LEU A 26 -7.57 -14.10 12.35
C LEU A 26 -6.18 -13.73 12.88
N ALA A 27 -5.40 -12.97 12.12
CA ALA A 27 -4.09 -12.49 12.57
C ALA A 27 -4.19 -11.55 13.78
N VAL A 28 -5.26 -10.75 13.88
CA VAL A 28 -5.53 -9.89 15.05
C VAL A 28 -5.99 -10.72 16.25
N GLU A 29 -6.92 -11.65 16.05
CA GLU A 29 -7.55 -12.44 17.12
C GLU A 29 -6.58 -13.44 17.76
N ARG A 30 -5.72 -14.08 16.96
CA ARG A 30 -4.89 -15.24 17.38
C ARG A 30 -3.40 -15.02 17.29
N GLY A 31 -2.98 -13.88 16.71
CA GLY A 31 -1.59 -13.62 16.33
C GLY A 31 -1.25 -14.22 14.96
N PHE A 32 -0.52 -13.46 14.16
CA PHE A 32 -0.18 -13.82 12.77
C PHE A 32 0.53 -15.19 12.64
N ASP A 33 1.43 -15.50 13.56
CA ASP A 33 2.24 -16.75 13.49
C ASP A 33 1.39 -18.00 13.70
N ALA A 34 0.30 -17.89 14.48
CA ALA A 34 -0.61 -18.99 14.77
C ALA A 34 -1.62 -19.27 13.63
N VAL A 35 -1.78 -18.32 12.67
CA VAL A 35 -2.76 -18.47 11.58
C VAL A 35 -2.18 -19.30 10.45
N THR A 36 -2.97 -20.27 9.96
CA THR A 36 -2.64 -21.11 8.80
C THR A 36 -3.48 -20.76 7.58
N VAL A 37 -3.01 -21.14 6.41
CA VAL A 37 -3.77 -20.99 5.14
C VAL A 37 -5.09 -21.77 5.20
N GLU A 38 -5.07 -22.92 5.82
CA GLU A 38 -6.23 -23.79 6.02
C GLU A 38 -7.31 -23.07 6.83
N GLU A 39 -6.96 -22.48 7.96
CA GLU A 39 -7.91 -21.75 8.81
C GLU A 39 -8.51 -20.52 8.09
N VAL A 40 -7.70 -19.80 7.30
CA VAL A 40 -8.19 -18.69 6.48
C VAL A 40 -9.17 -19.19 5.42
N ALA A 41 -8.84 -20.29 4.73
CA ALA A 41 -9.71 -20.89 3.71
C ALA A 41 -11.03 -21.39 4.31
N ASP A 42 -10.98 -22.07 5.45
CA ASP A 42 -12.16 -22.58 6.17
C ASP A 42 -13.06 -21.43 6.65
N ALA A 43 -12.47 -20.32 7.11
CA ALA A 43 -13.22 -19.15 7.58
C ALA A 43 -14.08 -18.49 6.49
N VAL A 44 -13.74 -18.68 5.22
CA VAL A 44 -14.49 -18.15 4.06
C VAL A 44 -15.19 -19.26 3.24
N GLY A 45 -15.13 -20.50 3.72
CA GLY A 45 -15.83 -21.65 3.10
C GLY A 45 -15.24 -22.08 1.76
N ILE A 46 -13.90 -21.95 1.57
CA ILE A 46 -13.20 -22.39 0.37
C ILE A 46 -12.14 -23.45 0.68
N SER A 47 -11.73 -24.21 -0.33
CA SER A 47 -10.62 -25.16 -0.18
C SER A 47 -9.26 -24.43 -0.16
N ARG A 48 -8.22 -25.04 0.45
CA ARG A 48 -6.83 -24.59 0.35
C ARG A 48 -6.39 -24.40 -1.11
N ARG A 49 -6.79 -25.29 -2.03
CA ARG A 49 -6.53 -25.15 -3.47
C ARG A 49 -7.17 -23.89 -4.04
N THR A 50 -8.37 -23.56 -3.59
CA THR A 50 -9.05 -22.33 -4.00
C THR A 50 -8.35 -21.10 -3.45
N PHE A 51 -7.90 -21.12 -2.19
CA PHE A 51 -7.07 -20.06 -1.62
C PHE A 51 -5.83 -19.82 -2.49
N SER A 52 -5.08 -20.87 -2.86
CA SER A 52 -3.86 -20.77 -3.66
C SER A 52 -4.09 -20.21 -5.08
N ASN A 53 -5.33 -20.16 -5.58
CA ASN A 53 -5.66 -19.47 -6.83
C ASN A 53 -5.76 -17.94 -6.66
N TYR A 54 -5.83 -17.44 -5.42
CA TYR A 54 -5.94 -16.02 -5.08
C TYR A 54 -4.67 -15.46 -4.48
N PHE A 55 -4.01 -16.24 -3.60
CA PHE A 55 -2.83 -15.83 -2.85
C PHE A 55 -1.83 -16.97 -2.74
N ALA A 56 -0.55 -16.67 -2.94
CA ALA A 56 0.51 -17.68 -2.81
C ALA A 56 0.76 -18.02 -1.33
N THR A 57 0.64 -17.04 -0.43
CA THR A 57 0.94 -17.15 0.99
C THR A 57 -0.10 -16.43 1.86
N LYS A 58 -0.10 -16.67 3.17
CA LYS A 58 -0.92 -15.91 4.13
C LYS A 58 -0.46 -14.45 4.26
N GLU A 59 0.84 -14.22 4.07
CA GLU A 59 1.43 -12.88 4.01
C GLU A 59 0.81 -12.06 2.87
N ASP A 60 0.70 -12.65 1.69
CA ASP A 60 0.06 -12.03 0.53
C ASP A 60 -1.40 -11.70 0.80
N ALA A 61 -2.10 -12.60 1.48
CA ALA A 61 -3.50 -12.38 1.84
C ALA A 61 -3.66 -11.22 2.83
N VAL A 62 -2.79 -11.12 3.85
CA VAL A 62 -2.82 -10.02 4.83
C VAL A 62 -2.44 -8.68 4.20
N LEU A 63 -1.46 -8.66 3.29
CA LEU A 63 -0.92 -7.43 2.70
C LEU A 63 -1.62 -7.00 1.39
N TRP A 64 -2.63 -7.75 0.95
CA TRP A 64 -3.29 -7.45 -0.32
C TRP A 64 -3.91 -6.04 -0.40
N GLY A 65 -4.42 -5.51 0.71
CA GLY A 65 -4.92 -4.14 0.77
C GLY A 65 -3.84 -3.10 0.47
N ASP A 66 -2.57 -3.36 0.84
CA ASP A 66 -1.45 -2.49 0.52
C ASP A 66 -1.19 -2.45 -0.99
N GLU A 67 -1.16 -3.60 -1.67
CA GLU A 67 -0.92 -3.65 -3.13
C GLU A 67 -1.95 -2.81 -3.90
N ARG A 68 -3.23 -2.97 -3.57
CA ARG A 68 -4.30 -2.19 -4.21
C ARG A 68 -4.18 -0.69 -3.93
N TYR A 69 -3.90 -0.32 -2.69
CA TYR A 69 -3.68 1.07 -2.31
C TYR A 69 -2.51 1.69 -3.10
N LEU A 70 -1.43 0.94 -3.27
CA LEU A 70 -0.25 1.40 -4.01
C LEU A 70 -0.52 1.57 -5.52
N GLU A 71 -1.30 0.69 -6.13
CA GLU A 71 -1.77 0.81 -7.52
C GLU A 71 -2.67 2.04 -7.70
N GLU A 72 -3.62 2.25 -6.79
CA GLU A 72 -4.51 3.42 -6.78
C GLU A 72 -3.73 4.72 -6.61
N LEU A 73 -2.70 4.74 -5.76
CA LEU A 73 -1.84 5.91 -5.55
C LEU A 73 -1.05 6.26 -6.82
N VAL A 74 -0.46 5.30 -7.52
CA VAL A 74 0.24 5.55 -8.79
C VAL A 74 -0.72 6.07 -9.87
N ALA A 75 -1.92 5.48 -9.97
CA ALA A 75 -2.93 5.93 -10.91
C ALA A 75 -3.40 7.36 -10.62
N ALA A 76 -3.64 7.69 -9.35
CA ALA A 76 -4.02 9.03 -8.91
C ALA A 76 -2.89 10.05 -9.18
N PHE A 77 -1.63 9.69 -8.96
CA PHE A 77 -0.48 10.53 -9.29
C PHE A 77 -0.40 10.83 -10.80
N ARG A 78 -0.58 9.81 -11.65
CA ARG A 78 -0.59 10.01 -13.12
C ARG A 78 -1.73 10.93 -13.58
N ALA A 79 -2.86 10.92 -12.87
CA ALA A 79 -4.01 11.76 -13.19
C ALA A 79 -3.89 13.23 -12.72
N ARG A 80 -2.85 13.58 -11.95
CA ARG A 80 -2.62 14.96 -11.48
C ARG A 80 -2.35 15.92 -12.65
N PRO A 81 -2.75 17.21 -12.53
CA PRO A 81 -2.45 18.23 -13.52
C PRO A 81 -0.96 18.28 -13.88
N PRO A 82 -0.58 18.36 -15.17
CA PRO A 82 0.82 18.33 -15.60
C PRO A 82 1.62 19.57 -15.16
N GLU A 83 0.94 20.65 -14.79
CA GLU A 83 1.54 21.90 -14.31
C GLU A 83 2.08 21.79 -12.87
N GLU A 84 1.58 20.84 -12.09
CA GLU A 84 2.12 20.61 -10.75
C GLU A 84 3.52 20.01 -10.84
N SER A 85 4.45 20.46 -10.01
CA SER A 85 5.74 19.77 -9.87
C SER A 85 5.53 18.33 -9.39
N ALA A 86 6.42 17.41 -9.77
CA ALA A 86 6.28 16.00 -9.41
C ALA A 86 6.20 15.81 -7.89
N TRP A 87 7.00 16.55 -7.10
CA TRP A 87 6.93 16.48 -5.63
C TRP A 87 5.59 16.98 -5.08
N ALA A 88 5.10 18.13 -5.57
CA ALA A 88 3.80 18.66 -5.15
C ALA A 88 2.67 17.68 -5.49
N ALA A 89 2.69 17.11 -6.69
CA ALA A 89 1.73 16.09 -7.12
C ALA A 89 1.76 14.85 -6.22
N LEU A 90 2.94 14.34 -5.84
CA LEU A 90 3.08 13.23 -4.88
C LEU A 90 2.48 13.58 -3.51
N CYS A 91 2.79 14.77 -2.99
CA CYS A 91 2.27 15.22 -1.70
C CYS A 91 0.75 15.33 -1.70
N THR A 92 0.16 15.92 -2.74
CA THR A 92 -1.30 16.06 -2.83
C THR A 92 -1.96 14.69 -3.03
N THR A 93 -1.39 13.85 -3.90
CA THR A 93 -1.93 12.51 -4.15
C THR A 93 -2.01 11.68 -2.88
N VAL A 94 -0.96 11.64 -2.06
CA VAL A 94 -1.00 10.85 -0.82
C VAL A 94 -2.05 11.38 0.16
N LEU A 95 -2.22 12.69 0.26
CA LEU A 95 -3.23 13.30 1.13
C LEU A 95 -4.65 12.99 0.66
N ASP A 96 -4.88 12.98 -0.65
CA ASP A 96 -6.17 12.64 -1.24
C ASP A 96 -6.48 11.13 -1.09
N CYS A 97 -5.45 10.29 -1.09
CA CYS A 97 -5.58 8.83 -0.93
C CYS A 97 -5.58 8.36 0.54
N LEU A 98 -5.27 9.25 1.51
CA LEU A 98 -5.39 8.86 2.92
C LEU A 98 -6.84 8.52 3.25
N PRO A 99 -7.10 7.37 3.91
CA PRO A 99 -8.45 6.97 4.26
C PRO A 99 -9.12 8.03 5.14
N GLU A 100 -10.37 8.31 4.84
CA GLU A 100 -11.24 9.02 5.76
C GLU A 100 -11.54 8.08 6.94
N SER A 101 -11.67 8.64 8.16
CA SER A 101 -11.86 7.89 9.41
C SER A 101 -12.80 6.69 9.30
N GLY A 102 -12.45 5.55 9.90
CA GLY A 102 -13.32 4.39 9.95
C GLY A 102 -12.64 3.05 9.70
N ALA A 103 -13.37 2.09 9.10
CA ALA A 103 -12.92 0.72 8.91
C ALA A 103 -11.63 0.60 8.08
N GLN A 104 -11.47 1.43 7.06
CA GLN A 104 -10.30 1.44 6.18
C GLN A 104 -9.04 1.97 6.88
N GLU A 105 -9.20 2.98 7.75
CA GLU A 105 -8.14 3.48 8.60
C GLU A 105 -7.68 2.41 9.59
N TRP A 106 -8.64 1.74 10.25
CA TRP A 106 -8.36 0.63 11.15
C TRP A 106 -7.62 -0.52 10.46
N GLU A 107 -8.04 -0.89 9.26
CA GLU A 107 -7.43 -1.96 8.47
C GLU A 107 -5.97 -1.64 8.11
N THR A 108 -5.71 -0.42 7.63
CA THR A 108 -4.37 0.08 7.30
C THR A 108 -3.46 0.05 8.53
N LEU A 109 -3.97 0.50 9.67
CA LEU A 109 -3.28 0.47 10.94
C LEU A 109 -2.89 -0.95 11.36
N VAL A 110 -3.86 -1.87 11.34
CA VAL A 110 -3.64 -3.25 11.78
C VAL A 110 -2.58 -3.91 10.90
N ARG A 111 -2.67 -3.76 9.58
CA ARG A 111 -1.67 -4.30 8.65
C ARG A 111 -0.27 -3.77 8.95
N THR A 112 -0.14 -2.45 9.10
CA THR A 112 1.16 -1.83 9.39
C THR A 112 1.72 -2.29 10.73
N ARG A 113 0.88 -2.38 11.77
CA ARG A 113 1.29 -2.86 13.09
C ARG A 113 1.73 -4.32 13.06
N LEU A 114 1.03 -5.16 12.29
CA LEU A 114 1.42 -6.56 12.07
C LEU A 114 2.74 -6.65 11.32
N ALA A 115 2.91 -5.89 10.23
CA ALA A 115 4.14 -5.89 9.44
C ALA A 115 5.38 -5.49 10.27
N LEU A 116 5.24 -4.51 11.16
CA LEU A 116 6.34 -4.08 12.04
C LEU A 116 6.73 -5.12 13.10
N ARG A 117 5.82 -6.03 13.46
CA ARG A 117 6.05 -7.06 14.50
C ARG A 117 6.48 -8.40 13.93
N HIS A 118 6.23 -8.67 12.66
CA HIS A 118 6.48 -9.96 12.02
C HIS A 118 7.45 -9.83 10.85
N PRO A 119 8.70 -10.36 10.98
CA PRO A 119 9.73 -10.21 9.95
C PRO A 119 9.31 -10.69 8.56
N ALA A 120 8.49 -11.74 8.47
CA ALA A 120 7.99 -12.25 7.18
C ALA A 120 7.07 -11.24 6.48
N LEU A 121 6.16 -10.60 7.22
CA LEU A 121 5.29 -9.54 6.70
C LEU A 121 6.11 -8.29 6.31
N LEU A 122 7.08 -7.90 7.14
CA LEU A 122 7.95 -6.77 6.83
C LEU A 122 8.75 -7.02 5.55
N ALA A 123 9.35 -8.21 5.40
CA ALA A 123 10.09 -8.57 4.20
C ALA A 123 9.21 -8.53 2.94
N ARG A 124 7.96 -9.03 3.04
CA ARG A 124 7.01 -8.98 1.92
C ARG A 124 6.58 -7.56 1.60
N GLN A 125 6.30 -6.75 2.61
CA GLN A 125 5.97 -5.33 2.42
C GLN A 125 7.11 -4.56 1.75
N LEU A 126 8.36 -4.80 2.16
CA LEU A 126 9.53 -4.19 1.51
C LEU A 126 9.67 -4.61 0.05
N ALA A 127 9.36 -5.87 -0.29
CA ALA A 127 9.35 -6.33 -1.67
C ALA A 127 8.26 -5.62 -2.51
N ASN A 128 7.06 -5.42 -1.95
CA ASN A 128 5.99 -4.67 -2.60
C ASN A 128 6.39 -3.19 -2.80
N HIS A 129 7.08 -2.58 -1.84
CA HIS A 129 7.61 -1.21 -1.97
C HIS A 129 8.64 -1.06 -3.08
N ALA A 130 9.46 -2.08 -3.37
CA ALA A 130 10.40 -2.04 -4.49
C ALA A 130 9.68 -1.96 -5.85
N GLY A 131 8.58 -2.69 -6.01
CA GLY A 131 7.71 -2.58 -7.18
C GLY A 131 7.06 -1.20 -7.31
N LEU A 132 6.59 -0.64 -6.20
CA LEU A 132 6.04 0.71 -6.17
C LEU A 132 7.07 1.78 -6.52
N GLU A 133 8.31 1.67 -6.00
CA GLU A 133 9.41 2.57 -6.35
C GLU A 133 9.62 2.63 -7.86
N ALA A 134 9.65 1.47 -8.53
CA ALA A 134 9.79 1.40 -9.97
C ALA A 134 8.62 2.08 -10.70
N SER A 135 7.37 1.76 -10.32
CA SER A 135 6.17 2.36 -10.93
C SER A 135 6.06 3.87 -10.73
N LEU A 136 6.45 4.37 -9.55
CA LEU A 136 6.51 5.81 -9.28
C LEU A 136 7.63 6.48 -10.07
N THR A 137 8.80 5.84 -10.17
CA THR A 137 9.91 6.36 -10.97
C THR A 137 9.49 6.56 -12.42
N GLU A 138 8.85 5.55 -13.04
CA GLU A 138 8.30 5.65 -14.39
C GLU A 138 7.30 6.80 -14.52
N ALA A 139 6.34 6.89 -13.60
CA ALA A 139 5.33 7.93 -13.62
C ALA A 139 5.91 9.35 -13.43
N ILE A 140 6.98 9.49 -12.64
CA ILE A 140 7.68 10.77 -12.47
C ILE A 140 8.44 11.13 -13.76
N VAL A 141 9.13 10.17 -14.40
CA VAL A 141 9.82 10.38 -15.68
C VAL A 141 8.83 10.78 -16.79
N GLU A 142 7.66 10.13 -16.85
CA GLU A 142 6.59 10.49 -17.80
C GLU A 142 6.14 11.96 -17.67
N ARG A 143 6.21 12.50 -16.45
CA ARG A 143 5.81 13.86 -16.12
C ARG A 143 6.90 14.91 -16.41
N CYS A 144 8.18 14.50 -16.43
CA CYS A 144 9.31 15.39 -16.65
C CYS A 144 9.59 15.60 -18.15
N PRO A 145 9.92 16.83 -18.60
CA PRO A 145 10.18 17.10 -20.01
C PRO A 145 11.50 16.50 -20.53
N GLY A 146 12.43 16.09 -19.65
CA GLY A 146 13.71 15.47 -19.99
C GLY A 146 13.62 13.94 -19.95
N ARG A 147 14.40 13.23 -20.77
CA ARG A 147 14.51 11.76 -20.78
C ARG A 147 15.97 11.30 -20.79
N ASP A 148 16.84 12.03 -20.14
CA ASP A 148 18.24 11.66 -19.97
C ASP A 148 18.45 10.80 -18.71
N ALA A 149 19.68 10.34 -18.50
CA ALA A 149 20.04 9.50 -17.36
C ALA A 149 19.92 10.25 -16.03
N ASP A 150 20.15 11.55 -16.01
CA ASP A 150 20.04 12.38 -14.80
C ASP A 150 18.58 12.53 -14.39
N THR A 151 17.68 12.76 -15.34
CA THR A 151 16.22 12.78 -15.10
C THR A 151 15.74 11.46 -14.50
N ALA A 152 16.21 10.32 -15.00
CA ALA A 152 15.83 9.01 -14.48
C ALA A 152 16.36 8.79 -13.05
N LEU A 153 17.57 9.24 -12.75
CA LEU A 153 18.16 9.17 -11.41
C LEU A 153 17.40 10.06 -10.43
N ASP A 154 17.11 11.31 -10.80
CA ASP A 154 16.35 12.25 -9.99
C ASP A 154 14.94 11.73 -9.69
N ALA A 155 14.25 11.16 -10.68
CA ALA A 155 12.95 10.55 -10.51
C ALA A 155 12.99 9.38 -9.51
N ARG A 156 14.02 8.54 -9.59
CA ARG A 156 14.21 7.42 -8.66
C ARG A 156 14.51 7.90 -7.24
N VAL A 157 15.38 8.90 -7.09
CA VAL A 157 15.68 9.52 -5.79
C VAL A 157 14.40 10.11 -5.19
N MET A 158 13.58 10.80 -6.00
CA MET A 158 12.31 11.39 -5.56
C MET A 158 11.31 10.32 -5.13
N ALA A 159 11.14 9.25 -5.90
CA ALA A 159 10.28 8.12 -5.56
C ALA A 159 10.72 7.46 -4.24
N SER A 160 12.01 7.19 -4.09
CA SER A 160 12.57 6.62 -2.86
C SER A 160 12.37 7.54 -1.65
N ALA A 161 12.63 8.86 -1.81
CA ALA A 161 12.43 9.85 -0.75
C ALA A 161 10.95 9.91 -0.30
N PHE A 162 10.03 9.88 -1.26
CA PHE A 162 8.59 9.84 -0.99
C PHE A 162 8.19 8.60 -0.17
N LEU A 163 8.63 7.41 -0.57
CA LEU A 163 8.34 6.17 0.15
C LEU A 163 8.95 6.13 1.55
N VAL A 164 10.16 6.69 1.71
CA VAL A 164 10.79 6.84 3.03
C VAL A 164 9.97 7.78 3.91
N ALA A 165 9.50 8.91 3.37
CA ALA A 165 8.66 9.86 4.09
C ALA A 165 7.35 9.22 4.55
N LEU A 166 6.66 8.45 3.70
CA LEU A 166 5.45 7.71 4.06
C LEU A 166 5.70 6.72 5.20
N ARG A 167 6.79 5.95 5.11
CA ARG A 167 7.16 4.99 6.15
C ARG A 167 7.44 5.67 7.48
N ILE A 168 8.12 6.82 7.49
CA ILE A 168 8.38 7.60 8.70
C ILE A 168 7.08 8.13 9.28
N SER A 169 6.19 8.69 8.46
CA SER A 169 4.90 9.22 8.90
C SER A 169 4.05 8.13 9.55
N MET A 170 3.96 6.96 8.90
CA MET A 170 3.22 5.81 9.42
C MET A 170 3.81 5.30 10.73
N ARG A 171 5.14 5.26 10.85
CA ARG A 171 5.81 4.86 12.09
C ARG A 171 5.50 5.84 13.22
N ARG A 172 5.60 7.14 12.97
CA ARG A 172 5.26 8.18 13.94
C ARG A 172 3.82 8.06 14.42
N TRP A 173 2.89 7.83 13.49
CA TRP A 173 1.48 7.64 13.82
C TRP A 173 1.25 6.44 14.75
N ILE A 174 1.92 5.31 14.51
CA ILE A 174 1.85 4.14 15.39
C ILE A 174 2.49 4.42 16.75
N ASP A 175 3.63 5.11 16.78
CA ASP A 175 4.37 5.42 18.01
C ASP A 175 3.64 6.46 18.88
N SER A 176 2.72 7.26 18.32
CA SER A 176 1.83 8.18 19.07
C SER A 176 0.60 7.49 19.64
N ASP A 177 0.51 6.16 19.61
CA ASP A 177 -0.72 5.40 19.94
C ASP A 177 -1.96 5.90 19.19
N LEU A 178 -1.76 6.41 17.96
CA LEU A 178 -2.79 6.89 17.02
C LEU A 178 -3.52 8.16 17.49
N THR A 179 -2.90 8.91 18.36
CA THR A 179 -3.46 10.19 18.85
C THR A 179 -3.20 11.35 17.90
N ASP A 180 -2.13 11.25 17.09
CA ASP A 180 -1.76 12.27 16.11
C ASP A 180 -2.59 12.14 14.82
N ASP A 181 -2.83 13.25 14.13
CA ASP A 181 -3.45 13.24 12.81
C ASP A 181 -2.47 12.71 11.76
N PRO A 182 -2.77 11.59 11.08
CA PRO A 182 -1.90 11.03 10.06
C PRO A 182 -1.64 12.00 8.90
N ARG A 183 -2.60 12.89 8.58
CA ARG A 183 -2.45 13.92 7.54
C ARG A 183 -1.38 14.94 7.93
N GLU A 184 -1.40 15.43 9.16
CA GLU A 184 -0.40 16.37 9.67
C GLU A 184 0.99 15.72 9.69
N LEU A 185 1.09 14.45 10.10
CA LEU A 185 2.34 13.71 10.11
C LEU A 185 2.93 13.53 8.70
N VAL A 186 2.09 13.23 7.71
CA VAL A 186 2.51 13.14 6.30
C VAL A 186 3.00 14.50 5.81
N VAL A 187 2.24 15.58 6.01
CA VAL A 187 2.61 16.94 5.59
C VAL A 187 3.94 17.37 6.21
N ASP A 188 4.11 17.18 7.53
CA ASP A 188 5.37 17.53 8.23
C ASP A 188 6.55 16.75 7.66
N THR A 189 6.40 15.45 7.46
CA THR A 189 7.49 14.61 6.97
C THR A 189 7.85 14.92 5.52
N MET A 190 6.86 15.14 4.65
CA MET A 190 7.08 15.55 3.26
C MET A 190 7.78 16.89 3.16
N ASN A 191 7.37 17.87 3.97
CA ASN A 191 8.00 19.17 4.04
C ASN A 191 9.47 19.11 4.51
N ARG A 192 9.78 18.20 5.44
CA ARG A 192 11.16 17.96 5.88
C ARG A 192 12.01 17.35 4.78
N MET A 193 11.44 16.39 4.02
CA MET A 193 12.13 15.75 2.88
C MET A 193 12.41 16.72 1.72
N ALA A 194 11.55 17.73 1.55
CA ALA A 194 11.74 18.75 0.52
C ALA A 194 12.88 19.75 0.85
N ARG A 195 13.39 19.77 2.10
CA ARG A 195 14.46 20.68 2.52
C ARG A 195 15.81 20.04 2.24
N PRO A 196 16.80 20.79 1.71
CA PRO A 196 18.16 20.27 1.61
C PRO A 196 18.72 20.00 3.01
N PHE A 197 19.38 18.88 3.17
CA PHE A 197 20.16 18.57 4.36
C PHE A 197 21.47 19.38 4.27
N VAL A 198 21.52 20.54 4.92
CA VAL A 198 22.69 21.40 5.02
C VAL A 198 23.30 21.25 6.40
#